data_2d30e22704ad2388a8eb95d4d28c51b0
#
_entry.id   2d30e22704ad2388a8eb95d4d28c51b0
#
_cell.length_a   1.000
_cell.length_b   1.000
_cell.length_c   1.000
_cell.angle_alpha   90.00
_cell.angle_beta   90.00
_cell.angle_gamma   90.00
#
_symmetry.space_group_name_H-M   'P 1'
#
loop_
_entity.id
_entity.type
_entity.pdbx_description
1 polymer ?
#
loop_
_entity_poly.entity_id
_entity_poly.type
_entity_poly.pdbx_seq_one_letter_code
_entity_poly.pdbx_strand_id
1 'polypeptide(L)'
;MKNKEHSYVDKITITILIILFIVSIFLIVNNYINKNKLSKYNDYKALIINSTTKYLNTHKDIKDKLNSDYFYYTISIKELEDDNYLVANLINPKTKEEASIETIGISLDEYNNYVIDYPNNFKDGLNIKTLIYNISDIKYSLEDIINTNKLCITKDGKVEKDALTTDNIKLKSDYTFNSIGIHEITYIYNNEEYSSNIIIVDDTAPKIENISYNKDKYVKSVTLKANILDNDSGIASYAVDTNCSSFKNTNLNLIEEEITENGTYYICVKDLSNNMSKKEIIINNIDNTAPEVNNISFDEKPKILTGQITDNESGVVAYQISKTTSAPSNWVIIEETKKFDKLSYQITENGTYYVWTKDKVGNIGRSSAINLNSVID
;
A
#
# COMPACT_ATOMS: atom_id res chain seq x y z
N MET A 1 -57.01 -4.04 63.21
CA MET A 1 -56.21 -5.08 62.55
C MET A 1 -55.49 -4.56 61.31
N LYS A 2 -55.97 -3.67 60.46
CA LYS A 2 -55.30 -3.15 59.25
C LYS A 2 -53.95 -2.45 59.45
N ASN A 3 -53.67 -1.78 60.56
CA ASN A 3 -52.43 -1.06 60.80
C ASN A 3 -51.22 -1.94 61.19
N LYS A 4 -51.43 -3.20 61.58
CA LYS A 4 -50.33 -4.10 61.95
C LYS A 4 -49.79 -4.85 60.71
N GLU A 5 -50.61 -5.15 59.73
CA GLU A 5 -50.17 -5.82 58.50
C GLU A 5 -49.36 -4.90 57.60
N HIS A 6 -49.72 -3.62 57.48
CA HIS A 6 -48.92 -2.64 56.70
C HIS A 6 -47.52 -2.48 57.28
N SER A 7 -47.38 -2.38 58.63
CA SER A 7 -46.07 -2.27 59.29
C SER A 7 -45.18 -3.51 59.14
N TYR A 8 -45.74 -4.69 58.89
CA TYR A 8 -44.99 -5.92 58.69
C TYR A 8 -44.49 -6.06 57.25
N VAL A 9 -45.31 -5.70 56.26
CA VAL A 9 -44.96 -5.68 54.85
C VAL A 9 -43.87 -4.64 54.59
N ASP A 10 -43.96 -3.46 55.20
CA ASP A 10 -42.93 -2.41 55.07
C ASP A 10 -41.58 -2.87 55.65
N LYS A 11 -41.56 -3.59 56.76
CA LYS A 11 -40.32 -4.13 57.34
C LYS A 11 -39.68 -5.21 56.47
N ILE A 12 -40.47 -6.10 55.88
CA ILE A 12 -39.99 -7.14 54.97
C ILE A 12 -39.42 -6.48 53.71
N THR A 13 -40.09 -5.49 53.15
CA THR A 13 -39.62 -4.76 51.92
C THR A 13 -38.31 -4.04 52.19
N ILE A 14 -38.16 -3.37 53.33
CA ILE A 14 -36.91 -2.69 53.75
C ILE A 14 -35.78 -3.71 53.94
N THR A 15 -36.08 -4.87 54.56
CA THR A 15 -35.07 -5.93 54.74
C THR A 15 -34.61 -6.50 53.42
N ILE A 16 -35.48 -6.72 52.44
CA ILE A 16 -35.13 -7.19 51.08
C ILE A 16 -34.29 -6.15 50.35
N LEU A 17 -34.62 -4.86 50.42
CA LEU A 17 -33.84 -3.78 49.85
C LEU A 17 -32.41 -3.69 50.44
N ILE A 18 -32.27 -3.86 51.76
CA ILE A 18 -30.96 -3.89 52.42
C ILE A 18 -30.15 -5.10 51.94
N ILE A 19 -30.72 -6.28 51.82
CA ILE A 19 -30.05 -7.47 51.32
C ILE A 19 -29.61 -7.27 49.88
N LEU A 20 -30.46 -6.75 48.99
CA LEU A 20 -30.13 -6.44 47.60
C LEU A 20 -28.99 -5.41 47.51
N PHE A 21 -28.97 -4.40 48.35
CA PHE A 21 -27.93 -3.39 48.42
C PHE A 21 -26.57 -4.00 48.88
N ILE A 22 -26.58 -4.86 49.89
CA ILE A 22 -25.40 -5.58 50.34
C ILE A 22 -24.84 -6.50 49.25
N VAL A 23 -25.73 -7.24 48.53
CA VAL A 23 -25.33 -8.10 47.40
C VAL A 23 -24.73 -7.27 46.26
N SER A 24 -25.33 -6.12 45.95
CA SER A 24 -24.79 -5.24 44.89
C SER A 24 -23.40 -4.69 45.24
N ILE A 25 -23.18 -4.25 46.48
CA ILE A 25 -21.86 -3.82 46.98
C ILE A 25 -20.87 -4.98 46.89
N PHE A 26 -21.24 -6.18 47.31
CA PHE A 26 -20.38 -7.36 47.24
C PHE A 26 -19.98 -7.68 45.82
N LEU A 27 -20.90 -7.61 44.85
CA LEU A 27 -20.61 -7.83 43.42
C LEU A 27 -19.68 -6.76 42.86
N ILE A 28 -19.88 -5.48 43.23
CA ILE A 28 -19.00 -4.37 42.77
C ILE A 28 -17.59 -4.54 43.33
N VAL A 29 -17.47 -4.83 44.63
CA VAL A 29 -16.17 -5.03 45.31
C VAL A 29 -15.46 -6.25 44.73
N ASN A 30 -16.16 -7.37 44.51
CA ASN A 30 -15.59 -8.57 43.93
C ASN A 30 -15.11 -8.34 42.48
N ASN A 31 -15.88 -7.63 41.68
CA ASN A 31 -15.49 -7.24 40.33
C ASN A 31 -14.26 -6.33 40.30
N TYR A 32 -14.18 -5.34 41.22
CA TYR A 32 -13.02 -4.47 41.38
C TYR A 32 -11.75 -5.25 41.82
N ILE A 33 -11.89 -6.18 42.77
CA ILE A 33 -10.77 -7.03 43.22
C ILE A 33 -10.29 -7.93 42.07
N ASN A 34 -11.20 -8.55 41.31
CA ASN A 34 -10.86 -9.42 40.19
C ASN A 34 -10.17 -8.65 39.04
N LYS A 35 -10.67 -7.44 38.75
CA LYS A 35 -10.04 -6.56 37.76
C LYS A 35 -8.61 -6.13 38.17
N ASN A 36 -8.41 -5.84 39.44
CA ASN A 36 -7.09 -5.47 39.95
C ASN A 36 -6.11 -6.66 39.95
N LYS A 37 -6.58 -7.87 40.31
CA LYS A 37 -5.79 -9.10 40.19
C LYS A 37 -5.40 -9.42 38.74
N LEU A 38 -6.33 -9.23 37.82
CA LEU A 38 -6.08 -9.45 36.39
C LEU A 38 -5.04 -8.45 35.85
N SER A 39 -5.13 -7.19 36.23
CA SER A 39 -4.13 -6.16 35.86
C SER A 39 -2.73 -6.55 36.35
N LYS A 40 -2.59 -6.90 37.62
CA LYS A 40 -1.29 -7.32 38.17
C LYS A 40 -0.69 -8.54 37.45
N TYR A 41 -1.51 -9.50 37.05
CA TYR A 41 -1.04 -10.66 36.32
C TYR A 41 -0.62 -10.32 34.91
N ASN A 42 -1.34 -9.42 34.24
CA ASN A 42 -0.98 -8.94 32.90
C ASN A 42 0.33 -8.15 32.91
N ASP A 43 0.55 -7.31 33.93
CA ASP A 43 1.81 -6.57 34.12
C ASP A 43 2.99 -7.53 34.34
N TYR A 44 2.76 -8.58 35.12
CA TYR A 44 3.72 -9.65 35.34
C TYR A 44 4.05 -10.42 34.07
N LYS A 45 3.03 -10.82 33.26
CA LYS A 45 3.24 -11.46 31.95
C LYS A 45 4.04 -10.57 31.00
N ALA A 46 3.69 -9.29 30.95
CA ALA A 46 4.39 -8.31 30.12
C ALA A 46 5.88 -8.18 30.51
N LEU A 47 6.17 -8.19 31.79
CA LEU A 47 7.55 -8.17 32.29
C LEU A 47 8.35 -9.38 31.80
N ILE A 48 7.79 -10.60 31.92
CA ILE A 48 8.43 -11.83 31.46
C ILE A 48 8.66 -11.81 29.97
N ILE A 49 7.64 -11.47 29.17
CA ILE A 49 7.74 -11.40 27.69
C ILE A 49 8.81 -10.39 27.27
N ASN A 50 8.83 -9.20 27.88
CA ASN A 50 9.83 -8.18 27.57
C ASN A 50 11.26 -8.62 27.92
N SER A 51 11.44 -9.30 29.04
CA SER A 51 12.74 -9.82 29.46
C SER A 51 13.20 -10.96 28.55
N THR A 52 12.29 -11.86 28.18
CA THR A 52 12.56 -12.91 27.20
C THR A 52 12.94 -12.32 25.83
N THR A 53 12.27 -11.28 25.38
CA THR A 53 12.63 -10.60 24.14
C THR A 53 14.05 -10.04 24.16
N LYS A 54 14.47 -9.45 25.29
CA LYS A 54 15.86 -8.95 25.46
C LYS A 54 16.86 -10.10 25.46
N TYR A 55 16.55 -11.20 26.13
CA TYR A 55 17.36 -12.41 26.16
C TYR A 55 17.57 -12.97 24.75
N LEU A 56 16.52 -13.11 23.97
CA LEU A 56 16.57 -13.64 22.60
C LEU A 56 17.36 -12.74 21.65
N ASN A 57 17.41 -11.43 21.87
CA ASN A 57 18.21 -10.51 21.07
C ASN A 57 19.72 -10.73 21.21
N THR A 58 20.16 -11.34 22.32
CA THR A 58 21.55 -11.66 22.61
C THR A 58 21.90 -13.14 22.37
N HIS A 59 20.91 -14.03 22.38
CA HIS A 59 21.05 -15.47 22.19
C HIS A 59 20.55 -15.89 20.80
N LYS A 60 21.28 -15.47 19.76
CA LYS A 60 20.90 -15.73 18.34
C LYS A 60 20.92 -17.20 17.96
N ASP A 61 21.71 -18.03 18.65
CA ASP A 61 21.77 -19.46 18.48
C ASP A 61 20.42 -20.16 18.68
N ILE A 62 19.53 -19.58 19.49
CA ILE A 62 18.16 -20.09 19.66
C ILE A 62 17.37 -19.99 18.34
N LYS A 63 17.55 -18.89 17.61
CA LYS A 63 16.91 -18.71 16.30
C LYS A 63 17.41 -19.73 15.28
N ASP A 64 18.73 -19.99 15.29
CA ASP A 64 19.33 -20.97 14.40
C ASP A 64 18.82 -22.39 14.71
N LYS A 65 18.68 -22.74 16.00
CA LYS A 65 18.07 -24.00 16.45
C LYS A 65 16.61 -24.13 15.99
N LEU A 66 15.81 -23.08 16.14
CA LEU A 66 14.40 -23.05 15.72
C LEU A 66 14.23 -23.11 14.20
N ASN A 67 15.23 -22.69 13.43
CA ASN A 67 15.23 -22.81 11.99
C ASN A 67 15.70 -24.19 11.47
N SER A 68 16.40 -24.98 12.31
CA SER A 68 17.00 -26.26 11.89
C SER A 68 16.38 -27.48 12.55
N ASP A 69 16.39 -27.53 13.88
CA ASP A 69 16.15 -28.79 14.63
C ASP A 69 14.95 -28.72 15.59
N TYR A 70 14.48 -27.48 15.93
CA TYR A 70 13.42 -27.31 16.91
C TYR A 70 12.16 -26.69 16.27
N PHE A 71 11.01 -27.26 16.60
CA PHE A 71 9.73 -26.61 16.32
C PHE A 71 9.41 -25.52 17.35
N TYR A 72 9.74 -25.80 18.62
CA TYR A 72 9.72 -24.83 19.69
C TYR A 72 10.91 -25.04 20.62
N TYR A 73 11.33 -24.01 21.32
CA TYR A 73 12.38 -24.02 22.34
C TYR A 73 11.80 -23.58 23.68
N THR A 74 12.30 -24.16 24.79
CA THR A 74 11.81 -23.82 26.13
C THR A 74 12.95 -23.30 26.97
N ILE A 75 12.73 -22.16 27.61
CA ILE A 75 13.61 -21.61 28.64
C ILE A 75 12.86 -21.50 29.97
N SER A 76 13.56 -21.57 31.08
CA SER A 76 12.99 -21.35 32.41
C SER A 76 13.08 -19.86 32.80
N ILE A 77 12.19 -19.43 33.69
CA ILE A 77 12.33 -18.10 34.32
C ILE A 77 13.65 -18.02 35.08
N LYS A 78 14.10 -19.13 35.68
CA LYS A 78 15.39 -19.19 36.34
C LYS A 78 16.57 -18.83 35.44
N GLU A 79 16.59 -19.28 34.16
CA GLU A 79 17.63 -18.88 33.22
C GLU A 79 17.66 -17.36 32.99
N LEU A 80 16.49 -16.71 32.91
CA LEU A 80 16.41 -15.26 32.79
C LEU A 80 16.86 -14.55 34.06
N GLU A 81 16.65 -15.12 35.24
CA GLU A 81 17.13 -14.60 36.51
C GLU A 81 18.65 -14.76 36.63
N ASP A 82 19.19 -15.95 36.35
CA ASP A 82 20.62 -16.27 36.43
C ASP A 82 21.45 -15.39 35.43
N ASP A 83 20.89 -15.07 34.30
CA ASP A 83 21.52 -14.21 33.28
C ASP A 83 21.18 -12.72 33.45
N ASN A 84 20.55 -12.33 34.57
CA ASN A 84 20.20 -10.96 34.95
C ASN A 84 19.23 -10.24 34.00
N TYR A 85 18.38 -10.96 33.28
CA TYR A 85 17.26 -10.38 32.51
C TYR A 85 16.00 -10.19 33.33
N LEU A 86 15.89 -10.93 34.48
CA LEU A 86 14.83 -10.76 35.46
C LEU A 86 15.43 -10.62 36.85
N VAL A 87 14.67 -10.03 37.79
CA VAL A 87 15.03 -9.96 39.21
C VAL A 87 14.85 -11.34 39.81
N ALA A 88 15.84 -11.78 40.58
CA ALA A 88 15.79 -13.08 41.24
C ALA A 88 14.61 -13.21 42.25
N ASN A 89 14.12 -14.42 42.42
CA ASN A 89 13.00 -14.79 43.28
C ASN A 89 11.68 -14.06 42.96
N LEU A 90 11.40 -13.93 41.65
CA LEU A 90 10.14 -13.34 41.19
C LEU A 90 8.95 -14.21 41.63
N ILE A 91 7.92 -13.60 42.19
CA ILE A 91 6.71 -14.27 42.66
C ILE A 91 5.58 -14.11 41.66
N ASN A 92 4.99 -15.22 41.21
CA ASN A 92 3.82 -15.20 40.37
C ASN A 92 2.61 -14.65 41.17
N PRO A 93 2.01 -13.53 40.74
CA PRO A 93 0.89 -12.90 41.44
C PRO A 93 -0.38 -13.74 41.47
N LYS A 94 -0.49 -14.75 40.59
CA LYS A 94 -1.65 -15.66 40.50
C LYS A 94 -1.50 -16.88 41.40
N THR A 95 -0.36 -17.57 41.37
CA THR A 95 -0.10 -18.79 42.15
C THR A 95 0.44 -18.49 43.54
N LYS A 96 1.11 -17.34 43.73
CA LYS A 96 1.82 -16.93 44.97
C LYS A 96 3.10 -17.75 45.23
N GLU A 97 3.56 -18.50 44.25
CA GLU A 97 4.77 -19.29 44.26
C GLU A 97 5.92 -18.58 43.54
N GLU A 98 7.14 -19.04 43.76
CA GLU A 98 8.30 -18.57 42.99
C GLU A 98 8.14 -18.96 41.50
N ALA A 99 8.43 -18.01 40.65
CA ALA A 99 8.30 -18.18 39.21
C ALA A 99 9.47 -18.95 38.58
N SER A 100 10.55 -19.15 39.31
CA SER A 100 11.79 -19.78 38.80
C SER A 100 11.60 -21.15 38.15
N ILE A 101 10.57 -21.91 38.55
CA ILE A 101 10.21 -23.22 38.02
C ILE A 101 9.34 -23.14 36.76
N GLU A 102 8.80 -21.97 36.44
CA GLU A 102 7.94 -21.80 35.29
C GLU A 102 8.76 -21.72 34.01
N THR A 103 8.16 -22.17 32.91
CA THR A 103 8.81 -22.21 31.60
C THR A 103 8.12 -21.28 30.61
N ILE A 104 8.91 -20.82 29.64
CA ILE A 104 8.52 -19.96 28.55
C ILE A 104 8.75 -20.72 27.26
N GLY A 105 7.73 -20.81 26.43
CA GLY A 105 7.82 -21.41 25.11
C GLY A 105 8.23 -20.36 24.06
N ILE A 106 9.09 -20.75 23.15
CA ILE A 106 9.61 -19.90 22.09
C ILE A 106 9.49 -20.67 20.77
N SER A 107 8.85 -20.08 19.77
CA SER A 107 8.77 -20.59 18.41
C SER A 107 9.01 -19.47 17.41
N LEU A 108 8.94 -19.79 16.13
CA LEU A 108 8.93 -18.78 15.05
C LEU A 108 7.57 -18.78 14.38
N ASP A 109 7.08 -17.57 14.07
CA ASP A 109 5.93 -17.39 13.20
C ASP A 109 6.30 -17.64 11.72
N GLU A 110 5.33 -17.53 10.85
CA GLU A 110 5.46 -17.68 9.40
C GLU A 110 6.39 -16.65 8.75
N TYR A 111 6.59 -15.50 9.41
CA TYR A 111 7.50 -14.43 8.97
C TYR A 111 8.89 -14.51 9.63
N ASN A 112 9.16 -15.62 10.31
CA ASN A 112 10.43 -15.87 11.01
C ASN A 112 10.69 -14.90 12.18
N ASN A 113 9.62 -14.40 12.82
CA ASN A 113 9.70 -13.62 14.06
C ASN A 113 9.52 -14.54 15.28
N TYR A 114 10.11 -14.16 16.40
CA TYR A 114 9.90 -14.89 17.64
C TYR A 114 8.45 -14.76 18.14
N VAL A 115 7.85 -15.90 18.43
CA VAL A 115 6.60 -16.03 19.19
C VAL A 115 6.96 -16.49 20.59
N ILE A 116 6.63 -15.69 21.60
CA ILE A 116 6.89 -15.96 23.02
C ILE A 116 5.57 -16.36 23.68
N ASP A 117 5.48 -17.60 24.15
CA ASP A 117 4.31 -18.15 24.81
C ASP A 117 4.56 -18.31 26.30
N TYR A 118 3.85 -17.52 27.12
CA TYR A 118 3.95 -17.58 28.57
C TYR A 118 2.57 -17.50 29.22
N PRO A 119 2.24 -18.44 30.13
CA PRO A 119 2.97 -19.66 30.44
C PRO A 119 3.09 -20.58 29.24
N ASN A 120 4.16 -21.40 29.18
CA ASN A 120 4.42 -22.29 28.06
C ASN A 120 3.28 -23.29 27.86
N ASN A 121 2.64 -23.25 26.70
CA ASN A 121 1.57 -24.17 26.30
C ASN A 121 2.02 -25.15 25.19
N PHE A 122 3.26 -25.06 24.72
CA PHE A 122 3.79 -26.03 23.75
C PHE A 122 3.84 -27.43 24.34
N LYS A 123 3.53 -28.43 23.50
CA LYS A 123 3.51 -29.83 23.86
C LYS A 123 4.20 -30.66 22.77
N ASP A 124 4.86 -31.70 23.20
CA ASP A 124 5.38 -32.74 22.29
C ASP A 124 4.26 -33.53 21.60
N GLY A 125 4.57 -34.11 20.46
CA GLY A 125 3.64 -34.80 19.59
C GLY A 125 3.48 -34.12 18.24
N LEU A 126 2.29 -34.21 17.63
CA LEU A 126 2.01 -33.58 16.35
C LEU A 126 1.91 -32.09 16.52
N ASN A 127 2.74 -31.35 15.81
CA ASN A 127 2.76 -29.91 15.74
C ASN A 127 2.54 -29.44 14.30
N ILE A 128 1.76 -28.34 14.16
CA ILE A 128 1.32 -27.80 12.88
C ILE A 128 1.53 -26.29 12.90
N LYS A 129 2.28 -25.75 11.94
CA LYS A 129 2.39 -24.29 11.72
C LYS A 129 1.35 -23.82 10.71
N THR A 130 0.94 -22.58 10.83
CA THR A 130 0.18 -21.88 9.80
C THR A 130 0.98 -21.86 8.50
N LEU A 131 0.33 -22.15 7.39
CA LEU A 131 0.92 -22.15 6.05
C LEU A 131 0.53 -20.89 5.33
N ILE A 132 1.47 -20.29 4.59
CA ILE A 132 1.20 -19.16 3.70
C ILE A 132 1.57 -19.54 2.29
N TYR A 133 0.66 -19.32 1.35
CA TYR A 133 0.86 -19.53 -0.08
C TYR A 133 0.34 -18.34 -0.87
N ASN A 134 1.05 -18.01 -1.95
CA ASN A 134 0.51 -17.12 -2.96
C ASN A 134 -0.58 -17.82 -3.75
N ILE A 135 -1.65 -17.13 -4.07
CA ILE A 135 -2.79 -17.70 -4.81
C ILE A 135 -2.38 -18.21 -6.20
N SER A 136 -1.41 -17.56 -6.84
CA SER A 136 -0.87 -17.97 -8.15
C SER A 136 -0.02 -19.24 -8.08
N ASP A 137 0.53 -19.58 -6.90
CA ASP A 137 1.50 -20.65 -6.71
C ASP A 137 0.96 -21.83 -5.89
N ILE A 138 -0.35 -21.90 -5.69
CA ILE A 138 -0.97 -22.97 -4.89
C ILE A 138 -0.69 -24.35 -5.49
N LYS A 139 0.45 -24.88 -5.17
CA LYS A 139 0.90 -26.26 -5.43
C LYS A 139 1.49 -26.82 -4.15
N TYR A 140 0.66 -26.99 -3.14
CA TYR A 140 1.16 -27.69 -1.96
C TYR A 140 0.86 -29.18 -2.07
N SER A 141 1.85 -29.99 -1.73
CA SER A 141 1.66 -31.39 -1.44
C SER A 141 1.83 -31.63 0.07
N LEU A 142 1.22 -32.66 0.58
CA LEU A 142 1.42 -33.08 1.97
C LEU A 142 2.90 -33.37 2.25
N GLU A 143 3.63 -33.93 1.26
CA GLU A 143 5.06 -34.19 1.32
C GLU A 143 5.87 -32.86 1.48
N ASP A 144 5.55 -31.81 0.74
CA ASP A 144 6.22 -30.51 0.85
C ASP A 144 6.01 -29.87 2.23
N ILE A 145 4.80 -29.99 2.79
CA ILE A 145 4.47 -29.48 4.13
C ILE A 145 5.29 -30.18 5.20
N ILE A 146 5.44 -31.49 5.10
CA ILE A 146 6.27 -32.30 6.01
C ILE A 146 7.75 -31.94 5.85
N ASN A 147 8.28 -31.91 4.63
CA ASN A 147 9.69 -31.63 4.35
C ASN A 147 10.13 -30.22 4.79
N THR A 148 9.21 -29.28 4.88
CA THR A 148 9.48 -27.90 5.38
C THR A 148 9.32 -27.77 6.90
N ASN A 149 9.12 -28.88 7.64
CA ASN A 149 8.85 -28.90 9.08
C ASN A 149 7.63 -28.04 9.51
N LYS A 150 6.73 -27.78 8.59
CA LYS A 150 5.47 -27.07 8.89
C LYS A 150 4.45 -27.99 9.57
N LEU A 151 4.65 -29.29 9.39
CA LEU A 151 3.90 -30.37 10.01
C LEU A 151 4.91 -31.42 10.46
N CYS A 152 5.04 -31.67 11.75
CA CYS A 152 6.06 -32.54 12.30
C CYS A 152 5.66 -33.18 13.65
N ILE A 153 6.33 -34.25 14.03
CA ILE A 153 6.30 -34.78 15.39
C ILE A 153 7.47 -34.17 16.16
N THR A 154 7.21 -33.76 17.40
CA THR A 154 8.27 -33.26 18.28
C THR A 154 8.42 -34.08 19.54
N LYS A 155 9.66 -34.11 20.05
CA LYS A 155 10.03 -34.60 21.35
C LYS A 155 11.03 -33.65 22.00
N ASP A 156 10.74 -33.22 23.21
CA ASP A 156 11.50 -32.16 23.91
C ASP A 156 11.68 -30.88 23.02
N GLY A 157 10.65 -30.54 22.26
CA GLY A 157 10.65 -29.44 21.31
C GLY A 157 11.40 -29.66 20.00
N LYS A 158 12.22 -30.73 19.91
CA LYS A 158 12.97 -31.10 18.71
C LYS A 158 12.08 -31.80 17.71
N VAL A 159 12.28 -31.49 16.43
CA VAL A 159 11.65 -32.22 15.33
C VAL A 159 12.23 -33.62 15.25
N GLU A 160 11.40 -34.66 15.39
CA GLU A 160 11.78 -36.05 15.14
C GLU A 160 11.75 -36.27 13.63
N LYS A 161 12.93 -36.29 13.01
CA LYS A 161 13.07 -36.52 11.57
C LYS A 161 12.53 -37.93 11.23
N ASP A 162 11.84 -38.00 10.09
CA ASP A 162 11.24 -39.24 9.58
C ASP A 162 10.09 -39.84 10.44
N ALA A 163 9.68 -39.19 11.52
CA ALA A 163 8.55 -39.66 12.34
C ALA A 163 7.20 -39.44 11.66
N LEU A 164 7.10 -38.41 10.78
CA LEU A 164 5.91 -38.10 10.01
C LEU A 164 6.17 -38.33 8.52
N THR A 165 5.32 -39.10 7.89
CA THR A 165 5.39 -39.44 6.46
C THR A 165 3.99 -39.40 5.86
N THR A 166 3.89 -39.34 4.53
CA THR A 166 2.61 -39.39 3.83
C THR A 166 1.82 -40.71 4.05
N ASP A 167 2.47 -41.72 4.62
CA ASP A 167 1.81 -43.00 4.96
C ASP A 167 1.05 -42.94 6.30
N ASN A 168 1.52 -42.09 7.26
CA ASN A 168 0.95 -42.05 8.60
C ASN A 168 0.11 -40.79 8.88
N ILE A 169 0.07 -39.86 7.96
CA ILE A 169 -0.82 -38.67 8.03
C ILE A 169 -1.55 -38.49 6.71
N LYS A 170 -2.78 -37.99 6.77
CA LYS A 170 -3.61 -37.71 5.58
C LYS A 170 -4.35 -36.43 5.74
N LEU A 171 -4.69 -35.79 4.62
CA LEU A 171 -5.70 -34.71 4.57
C LEU A 171 -7.10 -35.32 4.72
N LYS A 172 -7.97 -34.65 5.47
CA LYS A 172 -9.37 -35.07 5.66
C LYS A 172 -10.14 -35.08 4.36
N SER A 173 -9.82 -34.13 3.46
CA SER A 173 -10.42 -34.01 2.13
C SER A 173 -9.42 -33.39 1.16
N ASP A 174 -9.75 -33.44 -0.14
CA ASP A 174 -9.04 -32.64 -1.13
C ASP A 174 -9.44 -31.17 -0.96
N TYR A 175 -8.46 -30.31 -0.69
CA TYR A 175 -8.67 -28.89 -0.53
C TYR A 175 -8.31 -28.13 -1.82
N THR A 176 -9.19 -27.22 -2.23
CA THR A 176 -8.97 -26.29 -3.32
C THR A 176 -9.22 -24.87 -2.81
N PHE A 177 -8.19 -24.09 -2.77
CA PHE A 177 -8.28 -22.69 -2.30
C PHE A 177 -8.28 -21.74 -3.49
N ASN A 178 -9.43 -21.12 -3.76
CA ASN A 178 -9.66 -20.26 -4.93
C ASN A 178 -9.85 -18.78 -4.52
N SER A 179 -9.58 -18.44 -3.26
CA SER A 179 -9.76 -17.07 -2.77
C SER A 179 -8.68 -16.72 -1.75
N ILE A 180 -8.30 -15.45 -1.76
CA ILE A 180 -7.43 -14.85 -0.76
C ILE A 180 -8.13 -14.88 0.60
N GLY A 181 -7.39 -15.14 1.67
CA GLY A 181 -7.89 -15.17 3.03
C GLY A 181 -7.37 -16.33 3.86
N ILE A 182 -8.00 -16.53 5.02
CA ILE A 182 -7.67 -17.60 5.96
C ILE A 182 -8.64 -18.75 5.73
N HIS A 183 -8.09 -19.94 5.48
CA HIS A 183 -8.82 -21.17 5.26
C HIS A 183 -8.39 -22.22 6.27
N GLU A 184 -9.33 -23.06 6.72
CA GLU A 184 -9.03 -24.17 7.60
C GLU A 184 -8.65 -25.41 6.79
N ILE A 185 -7.61 -26.11 7.22
CA ILE A 185 -7.17 -27.42 6.70
C ILE A 185 -7.13 -28.41 7.84
N THR A 186 -7.66 -29.63 7.62
CA THR A 186 -7.71 -30.68 8.63
C THR A 186 -6.89 -31.88 8.21
N TYR A 187 -6.02 -32.31 9.10
CA TYR A 187 -5.19 -33.50 8.97
C TYR A 187 -5.75 -34.62 9.82
N ILE A 188 -5.54 -35.86 9.39
CA ILE A 188 -5.85 -37.07 10.16
C ILE A 188 -4.52 -37.78 10.48
N TYR A 189 -4.22 -37.87 11.78
CA TYR A 189 -3.06 -38.59 12.31
C TYR A 189 -3.48 -39.46 13.46
N ASN A 190 -3.09 -40.76 13.44
CA ASN A 190 -3.50 -41.78 14.43
C ASN A 190 -5.04 -41.83 14.65
N ASN A 191 -5.84 -41.66 13.59
CA ASN A 191 -7.29 -41.59 13.62
C ASN A 191 -7.89 -40.39 14.40
N GLU A 192 -7.09 -39.38 14.74
CA GLU A 192 -7.52 -38.14 15.33
C GLU A 192 -7.43 -36.99 14.31
N GLU A 193 -8.33 -36.00 14.43
CA GLU A 193 -8.38 -34.85 13.56
C GLU A 193 -7.62 -33.69 14.19
N TYR A 194 -6.79 -32.98 13.38
CA TYR A 194 -6.01 -31.83 13.75
C TYR A 194 -6.25 -30.73 12.73
N SER A 195 -6.74 -29.58 13.16
CA SER A 195 -6.96 -28.45 12.27
C SER A 195 -5.89 -27.38 12.40
N SER A 196 -5.56 -26.76 11.29
CA SER A 196 -4.66 -25.60 11.20
C SER A 196 -5.18 -24.62 10.17
N ASN A 197 -4.60 -23.43 10.12
CA ASN A 197 -4.91 -22.45 9.11
C ASN A 197 -3.93 -22.50 7.95
N ILE A 198 -4.45 -22.27 6.75
CA ILE A 198 -3.70 -21.91 5.57
C ILE A 198 -4.11 -20.49 5.18
N ILE A 199 -3.14 -19.62 4.95
CA ILE A 199 -3.35 -18.24 4.55
C ILE A 199 -3.00 -18.12 3.08
N ILE A 200 -3.96 -17.77 2.28
CA ILE A 200 -3.76 -17.50 0.86
C ILE A 200 -3.63 -16.00 0.68
N VAL A 201 -2.51 -15.59 0.11
CA VAL A 201 -2.18 -14.19 -0.16
C VAL A 201 -1.96 -13.98 -1.64
N ASP A 202 -2.00 -12.72 -2.06
CA ASP A 202 -1.49 -12.27 -3.34
C ASP A 202 -0.31 -11.35 -3.07
N ASP A 203 0.88 -11.74 -3.50
CA ASP A 203 2.12 -10.97 -3.41
C ASP A 203 2.65 -10.55 -4.80
N THR A 204 1.87 -10.79 -5.87
CA THR A 204 2.19 -10.41 -7.24
C THR A 204 1.68 -9.00 -7.55
N ALA A 205 2.52 -8.19 -8.18
CA ALA A 205 2.11 -6.85 -8.56
C ALA A 205 1.39 -6.86 -9.92
N PRO A 206 0.42 -5.94 -10.15
CA PRO A 206 -0.30 -5.82 -11.41
C PRO A 206 0.61 -5.65 -12.62
N LYS A 207 0.21 -6.12 -13.79
CA LYS A 207 0.91 -5.91 -15.06
C LYS A 207 0.41 -4.64 -15.74
N ILE A 208 1.34 -3.87 -16.33
CA ILE A 208 1.07 -2.68 -17.14
C ILE A 208 1.60 -2.96 -18.54
N GLU A 209 0.70 -3.04 -19.52
CA GLU A 209 1.01 -3.47 -20.88
C GLU A 209 0.39 -2.52 -21.91
N ASN A 210 0.81 -2.65 -23.20
CA ASN A 210 0.22 -1.97 -24.35
C ASN A 210 0.11 -0.45 -24.18
N ILE A 211 1.15 0.17 -23.58
CA ILE A 211 1.20 1.62 -23.38
C ILE A 211 1.30 2.31 -24.74
N SER A 212 0.39 3.22 -25.01
CA SER A 212 0.34 3.94 -26.27
C SER A 212 -0.18 5.37 -26.10
N TYR A 213 0.35 6.27 -26.91
CA TYR A 213 -0.14 7.61 -27.18
C TYR A 213 0.37 8.09 -28.54
N ASN A 214 -0.19 9.16 -29.08
CA ASN A 214 0.28 9.72 -30.36
C ASN A 214 1.64 10.41 -30.15
N LYS A 215 2.72 9.82 -30.68
CA LYS A 215 4.11 10.32 -30.59
C LYS A 215 4.59 11.09 -31.82
N ASP A 216 3.91 10.90 -32.95
CA ASP A 216 4.45 11.25 -34.26
C ASP A 216 4.24 12.72 -34.63
N LYS A 217 3.40 13.43 -33.93
CA LYS A 217 3.04 14.83 -34.18
C LYS A 217 2.91 15.62 -32.91
N TYR A 218 3.22 16.89 -32.99
CA TYR A 218 2.84 17.84 -31.95
C TYR A 218 1.32 17.98 -31.87
N VAL A 219 0.80 18.05 -30.67
CA VAL A 219 -0.63 18.19 -30.33
C VAL A 219 -0.81 19.07 -29.11
N LYS A 220 -2.02 19.52 -28.81
CA LYS A 220 -2.30 20.29 -27.59
C LYS A 220 -2.45 19.42 -26.34
N SER A 221 -2.81 18.17 -26.52
CA SER A 221 -2.86 17.15 -25.48
C SER A 221 -2.65 15.77 -26.07
N VAL A 222 -2.22 14.82 -25.27
CA VAL A 222 -2.15 13.41 -25.64
C VAL A 222 -3.10 12.59 -24.78
N THR A 223 -3.77 11.62 -25.39
CA THR A 223 -4.51 10.59 -24.64
C THR A 223 -3.60 9.40 -24.45
N LEU A 224 -3.14 9.19 -23.23
CA LEU A 224 -2.36 8.03 -22.83
C LEU A 224 -3.28 6.86 -22.58
N LYS A 225 -2.99 5.71 -23.20
CA LYS A 225 -3.71 4.45 -22.98
C LYS A 225 -2.76 3.38 -22.51
N ALA A 226 -3.22 2.54 -21.57
CA ALA A 226 -2.49 1.36 -21.12
C ALA A 226 -3.45 0.28 -20.66
N ASN A 227 -3.11 -0.98 -20.93
CA ASN A 227 -3.82 -2.11 -20.34
C ASN A 227 -3.20 -2.42 -18.97
N ILE A 228 -4.06 -2.71 -17.99
CA ILE A 228 -3.66 -3.13 -16.66
C ILE A 228 -4.38 -4.43 -16.32
N LEU A 229 -3.64 -5.38 -15.75
CA LEU A 229 -4.17 -6.69 -15.44
C LEU A 229 -3.57 -7.22 -14.14
N ASP A 230 -4.43 -7.72 -13.31
CA ASP A 230 -4.09 -8.55 -12.17
C ASP A 230 -5.08 -9.71 -12.11
N ASN A 231 -4.57 -10.96 -12.14
CA ASN A 231 -5.41 -12.16 -12.19
C ASN A 231 -5.65 -12.75 -10.79
N ASP A 232 -4.92 -12.27 -9.79
CA ASP A 232 -4.92 -12.83 -8.44
C ASP A 232 -5.91 -12.08 -7.55
N SER A 233 -5.60 -10.89 -7.09
CA SER A 233 -6.55 -10.09 -6.30
C SER A 233 -7.40 -9.12 -7.14
N GLY A 234 -6.96 -8.78 -8.33
CA GLY A 234 -7.63 -7.81 -9.20
C GLY A 234 -7.19 -6.36 -8.95
N ILE A 235 -7.51 -5.48 -9.91
CA ILE A 235 -7.11 -4.08 -9.86
C ILE A 235 -7.94 -3.29 -8.85
N ALA A 236 -7.28 -2.52 -7.98
CA ALA A 236 -7.91 -1.60 -7.04
C ALA A 236 -7.89 -0.14 -7.52
N SER A 237 -6.74 0.34 -7.97
CA SER A 237 -6.56 1.74 -8.32
C SER A 237 -5.36 1.98 -9.22
N TYR A 238 -5.36 3.12 -9.92
CA TYR A 238 -4.22 3.58 -10.69
C TYR A 238 -3.98 5.07 -10.51
N ALA A 239 -2.76 5.52 -10.81
CA ALA A 239 -2.40 6.92 -10.96
C ALA A 239 -1.58 7.13 -12.23
N VAL A 240 -1.79 8.26 -12.90
CA VAL A 240 -0.95 8.76 -13.99
C VAL A 240 -0.54 10.19 -13.64
N ASP A 241 0.63 10.33 -13.05
CA ASP A 241 1.16 11.61 -12.59
C ASP A 241 2.69 11.57 -12.49
N THR A 242 3.30 12.62 -11.96
CA THR A 242 4.76 12.76 -11.86
C THR A 242 5.38 12.01 -10.67
N ASN A 243 4.59 11.49 -9.72
CA ASN A 243 5.09 10.92 -8.45
C ASN A 243 4.27 9.77 -7.85
N CYS A 244 3.28 9.22 -8.56
CA CYS A 244 2.38 8.16 -8.07
C CYS A 244 1.57 8.56 -6.82
N SER A 245 1.00 9.74 -6.80
CA SER A 245 0.28 10.24 -5.62
C SER A 245 -1.24 10.33 -5.80
N SER A 246 -1.72 10.51 -7.02
CA SER A 246 -3.12 10.82 -7.33
C SER A 246 -3.89 9.58 -7.77
N PHE A 247 -4.00 8.58 -6.87
CA PHE A 247 -4.69 7.33 -7.19
C PHE A 247 -6.20 7.52 -7.37
N LYS A 248 -6.72 6.94 -8.45
CA LYS A 248 -8.15 6.82 -8.77
C LYS A 248 -8.56 5.36 -8.65
N ASN A 249 -9.63 5.06 -7.93
CA ASN A 249 -10.17 3.70 -7.86
C ASN A 249 -10.71 3.28 -9.21
N THR A 250 -10.48 2.03 -9.58
CA THR A 250 -11.00 1.45 -10.81
C THR A 250 -11.20 -0.06 -10.66
N ASN A 251 -12.14 -0.58 -11.42
CA ASN A 251 -12.31 -2.01 -11.68
C ASN A 251 -12.14 -2.34 -13.18
N LEU A 252 -11.64 -1.40 -13.95
CA LEU A 252 -11.42 -1.55 -15.39
C LEU A 252 -9.98 -1.98 -15.65
N ASN A 253 -9.77 -2.73 -16.71
CA ASN A 253 -8.45 -3.19 -17.16
C ASN A 253 -7.82 -2.24 -18.19
N LEU A 254 -8.32 -1.02 -18.30
CA LEU A 254 -7.85 0.00 -19.24
C LEU A 254 -7.70 1.34 -18.52
N ILE A 255 -6.53 1.94 -18.70
CA ILE A 255 -6.25 3.34 -18.38
C ILE A 255 -6.44 4.17 -19.65
N GLU A 256 -7.15 5.29 -19.54
CA GLU A 256 -7.26 6.32 -20.57
C GLU A 256 -7.21 7.69 -19.87
N GLU A 257 -6.07 8.39 -20.02
CA GLU A 257 -5.83 9.68 -19.35
C GLU A 257 -5.34 10.73 -20.33
N GLU A 258 -5.90 11.94 -20.22
CA GLU A 258 -5.46 13.10 -20.99
C GLU A 258 -4.31 13.81 -20.28
N ILE A 259 -3.21 14.04 -21.01
CA ILE A 259 -2.03 14.76 -20.53
C ILE A 259 -1.89 16.01 -21.39
N THR A 260 -1.78 17.17 -20.72
CA THR A 260 -1.76 18.49 -21.34
C THR A 260 -0.41 19.21 -21.26
N GLU A 261 0.59 18.61 -20.62
CA GLU A 261 1.92 19.19 -20.43
C GLU A 261 3.01 18.18 -20.72
N ASN A 262 4.13 18.66 -21.30
CA ASN A 262 5.32 17.83 -21.50
C ASN A 262 5.96 17.49 -20.14
N GLY A 263 6.52 16.28 -20.02
CA GLY A 263 7.18 15.87 -18.80
C GLY A 263 7.40 14.37 -18.68
N THR A 264 7.97 13.96 -17.56
CA THR A 264 8.08 12.56 -17.16
C THR A 264 6.91 12.22 -16.26
N TYR A 265 6.15 11.23 -16.68
CA TYR A 265 5.00 10.69 -15.96
C TYR A 265 5.23 9.25 -15.58
N TYR A 266 4.51 8.80 -14.57
CA TYR A 266 4.48 7.41 -14.17
C TYR A 266 3.06 6.88 -14.22
N ILE A 267 2.89 5.69 -14.80
CA ILE A 267 1.70 4.88 -14.61
C ILE A 267 1.97 4.02 -13.39
N CYS A 268 1.17 4.17 -12.35
CA CYS A 268 1.24 3.41 -11.11
C CYS A 268 -0.07 2.68 -10.91
N VAL A 269 -0.03 1.38 -10.65
CA VAL A 269 -1.21 0.54 -10.51
C VAL A 269 -1.10 -0.26 -9.23
N LYS A 270 -2.17 -0.29 -8.45
CA LYS A 270 -2.31 -1.10 -7.26
C LYS A 270 -3.42 -2.13 -7.43
N ASP A 271 -3.17 -3.33 -6.94
CA ASP A 271 -4.17 -4.37 -6.78
C ASP A 271 -4.94 -4.24 -5.45
N LEU A 272 -5.88 -5.14 -5.20
CA LEU A 272 -6.66 -5.19 -3.95
C LEU A 272 -5.84 -5.68 -2.75
N SER A 273 -4.70 -6.34 -2.97
CA SER A 273 -3.74 -6.74 -1.95
C SER A 273 -2.68 -5.66 -1.65
N ASN A 274 -2.78 -4.51 -2.35
CA ASN A 274 -1.88 -3.34 -2.24
C ASN A 274 -0.46 -3.57 -2.79
N ASN A 275 -0.23 -4.59 -3.63
CA ASN A 275 0.98 -4.67 -4.41
C ASN A 275 0.93 -3.61 -5.52
N MET A 276 2.09 -3.07 -5.91
CA MET A 276 2.15 -1.93 -6.82
C MET A 276 3.16 -2.14 -7.95
N SER A 277 2.71 -1.86 -9.17
CA SER A 277 3.57 -1.69 -10.34
C SER A 277 3.69 -0.23 -10.74
N LYS A 278 4.86 0.12 -11.30
CA LYS A 278 5.19 1.46 -11.78
C LYS A 278 5.87 1.39 -13.14
N LYS A 279 5.43 2.26 -14.08
CA LYS A 279 6.03 2.40 -15.42
C LYS A 279 6.25 3.86 -15.76
N GLU A 280 7.46 4.21 -16.18
CA GLU A 280 7.82 5.56 -16.61
C GLU A 280 7.44 5.80 -18.08
N ILE A 281 6.97 7.04 -18.37
CA ILE A 281 6.64 7.52 -19.70
C ILE A 281 7.10 8.97 -19.84
N ILE A 282 7.72 9.29 -20.96
CA ILE A 282 8.15 10.65 -21.27
C ILE A 282 7.26 11.20 -22.37
N ILE A 283 6.56 12.29 -22.10
CA ILE A 283 5.75 13.05 -23.06
C ILE A 283 6.54 14.31 -23.45
N ASN A 284 6.78 14.52 -24.74
CA ASN A 284 7.59 15.62 -25.26
C ASN A 284 7.06 16.22 -26.57
N ASN A 285 5.83 15.93 -26.92
CA ASN A 285 5.21 16.35 -28.16
C ASN A 285 3.90 17.16 -27.96
N ILE A 286 3.76 17.78 -26.79
CA ILE A 286 2.68 18.72 -26.52
C ILE A 286 3.21 20.12 -26.78
N ASP A 287 2.46 20.89 -27.58
CA ASP A 287 2.75 22.28 -27.89
C ASP A 287 1.55 23.16 -27.56
N ASN A 288 1.70 23.94 -26.51
CA ASN A 288 0.72 24.93 -26.04
C ASN A 288 1.28 26.36 -26.10
N THR A 289 2.42 26.55 -26.77
CA THR A 289 3.08 27.83 -26.93
C THR A 289 2.79 28.43 -28.30
N ALA A 290 2.57 29.72 -28.35
CA ALA A 290 2.35 30.40 -29.63
C ALA A 290 3.70 30.82 -30.26
N PRO A 291 3.79 30.89 -31.59
CA PRO A 291 5.01 31.38 -32.24
C PRO A 291 5.36 32.79 -31.80
N GLU A 292 6.64 33.06 -31.60
CA GLU A 292 7.18 34.38 -31.23
C GLU A 292 7.57 35.18 -32.44
N VAL A 293 7.30 36.50 -32.38
CA VAL A 293 7.73 37.49 -33.40
C VAL A 293 8.94 38.22 -32.88
N ASN A 294 10.04 38.11 -33.63
CA ASN A 294 11.34 38.68 -33.28
C ASN A 294 11.91 39.55 -34.39
N ASN A 295 12.91 40.38 -34.10
CA ASN A 295 13.67 41.16 -35.05
C ASN A 295 12.79 42.02 -35.97
N ILE A 296 11.75 42.63 -35.42
CA ILE A 296 10.88 43.58 -36.18
C ILE A 296 11.68 44.82 -36.52
N SER A 297 11.69 45.19 -37.82
CA SER A 297 12.29 46.38 -38.34
C SER A 297 11.40 47.05 -39.39
N PHE A 298 11.35 48.35 -39.40
CA PHE A 298 10.66 49.12 -40.43
C PHE A 298 11.67 49.95 -41.23
N ASP A 299 11.70 49.74 -42.53
CA ASP A 299 12.49 50.58 -43.45
C ASP A 299 11.57 51.66 -44.04
N GLU A 300 11.90 52.91 -43.75
CA GLU A 300 11.11 54.08 -44.21
C GLU A 300 11.18 54.22 -45.76
N LYS A 301 12.19 53.70 -46.39
CA LYS A 301 12.34 53.66 -47.87
C LYS A 301 12.90 52.29 -48.30
N PRO A 302 12.03 51.36 -48.64
CA PRO A 302 10.75 51.46 -49.38
C PRO A 302 9.45 51.38 -48.54
N LYS A 303 9.42 51.65 -47.24
CA LYS A 303 8.23 51.52 -46.36
C LYS A 303 7.82 50.05 -46.12
N ILE A 304 8.80 49.24 -45.85
CA ILE A 304 8.59 47.79 -45.65
C ILE A 304 8.81 47.48 -44.17
N LEU A 305 7.85 46.77 -43.59
CA LEU A 305 7.96 46.10 -42.30
C LEU A 305 8.53 44.69 -42.50
N THR A 306 9.64 44.39 -41.83
CA THR A 306 10.26 43.07 -41.86
C THR A 306 10.30 42.46 -40.44
N GLY A 307 10.53 41.21 -40.33
CA GLY A 307 10.63 40.51 -39.04
C GLY A 307 10.93 39.02 -39.20
N GLN A 308 11.02 38.37 -38.07
CA GLN A 308 11.24 36.92 -37.99
C GLN A 308 10.20 36.32 -37.04
N ILE A 309 9.68 35.13 -37.40
CA ILE A 309 8.77 34.38 -36.57
C ILE A 309 9.44 33.04 -36.26
N THR A 310 9.44 32.64 -34.98
CA THR A 310 10.02 31.37 -34.53
C THR A 310 9.05 30.56 -33.71
N ASP A 311 9.05 29.27 -33.94
CA ASP A 311 8.37 28.26 -33.16
C ASP A 311 9.21 26.98 -33.20
N ASN A 312 9.74 26.58 -32.06
CA ASN A 312 10.64 25.42 -31.97
C ASN A 312 9.93 24.08 -31.81
N GLU A 313 8.62 24.12 -31.57
CA GLU A 313 7.79 22.94 -31.29
C GLU A 313 7.05 22.50 -32.57
N SER A 314 5.81 22.89 -32.74
CA SER A 314 5.01 22.45 -33.90
C SER A 314 5.29 23.20 -35.20
N GLY A 315 5.94 24.33 -35.11
CA GLY A 315 6.36 25.15 -36.24
C GLY A 315 5.31 26.13 -36.75
N VAL A 316 5.78 27.24 -37.31
CA VAL A 316 4.96 28.31 -37.85
C VAL A 316 4.32 27.87 -39.18
N VAL A 317 3.03 28.07 -39.35
CA VAL A 317 2.27 27.75 -40.59
C VAL A 317 1.53 28.95 -41.20
N ALA A 318 1.34 30.03 -40.42
CA ALA A 318 0.69 31.20 -40.91
C ALA A 318 1.06 32.49 -40.16
N TYR A 319 0.92 33.62 -40.83
CA TYR A 319 1.01 34.93 -40.23
C TYR A 319 -0.01 35.93 -40.85
N GLN A 320 -0.24 37.03 -40.17
CA GLN A 320 -0.98 38.18 -40.70
C GLN A 320 -0.53 39.47 -40.04
N ILE A 321 -0.47 40.54 -40.82
CA ILE A 321 -0.21 41.88 -40.31
C ILE A 321 -1.52 42.68 -40.39
N SER A 322 -1.93 43.23 -39.28
CA SER A 322 -3.17 43.99 -39.17
C SER A 322 -3.11 45.11 -38.17
N LYS A 323 -4.03 46.07 -38.26
CA LYS A 323 -4.22 47.14 -37.26
C LYS A 323 -5.16 46.74 -36.11
N THR A 324 -5.72 45.52 -36.12
CA THR A 324 -6.66 45.04 -35.12
C THR A 324 -5.95 44.38 -33.93
N THR A 325 -6.50 44.53 -32.75
CA THR A 325 -6.04 43.90 -31.52
C THR A 325 -6.65 42.52 -31.29
N SER A 326 -7.62 42.10 -32.11
CA SER A 326 -8.21 40.78 -32.13
C SER A 326 -7.60 39.93 -33.24
N ALA A 327 -7.58 38.62 -33.04
CA ALA A 327 -7.01 37.65 -34.01
C ALA A 327 -7.69 37.79 -35.36
N PRO A 328 -6.91 37.80 -36.49
CA PRO A 328 -7.45 37.94 -37.85
C PRO A 328 -8.21 36.68 -38.27
N SER A 329 -9.20 36.89 -39.14
CA SER A 329 -9.91 35.76 -39.82
C SER A 329 -9.16 35.26 -41.04
N ASN A 330 -8.37 36.13 -41.70
CA ASN A 330 -7.60 35.78 -42.89
C ASN A 330 -6.12 35.66 -42.54
N TRP A 331 -5.49 34.61 -43.09
CA TRP A 331 -4.10 34.30 -42.80
C TRP A 331 -3.31 34.18 -44.12
N VAL A 332 -2.08 34.64 -44.08
CA VAL A 332 -1.08 34.30 -45.08
C VAL A 332 -0.48 32.95 -44.69
N ILE A 333 -0.78 31.94 -45.47
CA ILE A 333 -0.29 30.58 -45.23
C ILE A 333 1.14 30.46 -45.75
N ILE A 334 1.99 29.82 -45.01
CA ILE A 334 3.37 29.52 -45.36
C ILE A 334 3.64 28.04 -45.20
N GLU A 335 4.72 27.55 -45.82
CA GLU A 335 5.20 26.20 -45.56
C GLU A 335 5.67 26.09 -44.10
N GLU A 336 5.33 25.00 -43.44
CA GLU A 336 5.69 24.74 -42.07
C GLU A 336 7.20 24.90 -41.82
N THR A 337 7.56 25.74 -40.88
CA THR A 337 8.96 25.98 -40.55
C THR A 337 9.12 26.37 -39.08
N LYS A 338 10.21 25.96 -38.45
CA LYS A 338 10.55 26.41 -37.10
C LYS A 338 11.03 27.87 -37.03
N LYS A 339 11.48 28.37 -38.16
CA LYS A 339 11.93 29.76 -38.30
C LYS A 339 11.52 30.33 -39.64
N PHE A 340 10.65 31.34 -39.62
CA PHE A 340 10.25 32.11 -40.81
C PHE A 340 10.89 33.48 -40.75
N ASP A 341 11.82 33.74 -41.66
CA ASP A 341 12.63 34.97 -41.73
C ASP A 341 12.33 35.83 -42.99
N LYS A 342 11.30 35.44 -43.72
CA LYS A 342 10.89 36.12 -44.94
C LYS A 342 9.69 37.06 -44.75
N LEU A 343 9.37 37.45 -43.50
CA LEU A 343 8.29 38.42 -43.23
C LEU A 343 8.62 39.73 -43.92
N SER A 344 7.78 40.16 -44.82
CA SER A 344 7.90 41.40 -45.55
C SER A 344 6.51 41.94 -45.87
N TYR A 345 6.19 43.15 -45.47
CA TYR A 345 4.88 43.75 -45.66
C TYR A 345 5.00 45.25 -45.97
N GLN A 346 4.41 45.64 -47.12
CA GLN A 346 4.36 47.03 -47.51
C GLN A 346 3.38 47.84 -46.66
N ILE A 347 3.86 48.83 -45.97
CA ILE A 347 3.04 49.76 -45.17
C ILE A 347 2.60 50.91 -46.05
N THR A 348 1.29 51.16 -46.12
CA THR A 348 0.68 52.22 -46.93
C THR A 348 0.03 53.34 -46.13
N GLU A 349 -0.15 53.16 -44.84
CA GLU A 349 -0.86 54.09 -43.98
C GLU A 349 -0.21 54.21 -42.62
N ASN A 350 -0.31 55.36 -41.97
CA ASN A 350 0.07 55.52 -40.56
C ASN A 350 -0.87 54.71 -39.65
N GLY A 351 -0.32 54.21 -38.54
CA GLY A 351 -1.13 53.53 -37.54
C GLY A 351 -0.32 52.55 -36.67
N THR A 352 -1.03 51.88 -35.81
CA THR A 352 -0.49 50.84 -34.97
C THR A 352 -0.76 49.49 -35.63
N TYR A 353 0.31 48.75 -35.85
CA TYR A 353 0.26 47.44 -36.50
C TYR A 353 0.65 46.32 -35.52
N TYR A 354 0.17 45.12 -35.79
CA TYR A 354 0.49 43.89 -35.10
C TYR A 354 0.82 42.79 -36.09
N VAL A 355 1.85 42.02 -35.81
CA VAL A 355 2.13 40.77 -36.51
C VAL A 355 1.51 39.63 -35.72
N TRP A 356 0.50 39.01 -36.31
CA TRP A 356 -0.15 37.83 -35.80
C TRP A 356 0.51 36.57 -36.38
N THR A 357 0.61 35.55 -35.58
CA THR A 357 1.30 34.27 -35.93
C THR A 357 0.42 33.11 -35.57
N LYS A 358 0.57 32.02 -36.30
CA LYS A 358 -0.12 30.77 -36.02
C LYS A 358 0.79 29.60 -36.26
N ASP A 359 0.82 28.64 -35.34
CA ASP A 359 1.53 27.36 -35.45
C ASP A 359 0.63 26.28 -36.06
N LYS A 360 1.20 25.06 -36.23
CA LYS A 360 0.56 23.89 -36.81
C LYS A 360 -0.55 23.31 -35.92
N VAL A 361 -0.44 23.38 -34.60
CA VAL A 361 -1.45 22.89 -33.64
C VAL A 361 -2.51 23.93 -33.34
N GLY A 362 -2.35 25.16 -33.86
CA GLY A 362 -3.35 26.22 -33.82
C GLY A 362 -3.18 27.21 -32.68
N ASN A 363 -2.00 27.28 -32.02
CA ASN A 363 -1.71 28.37 -31.09
C ASN A 363 -1.52 29.69 -31.86
N ILE A 364 -2.03 30.80 -31.33
CA ILE A 364 -2.00 32.09 -31.97
C ILE A 364 -1.23 33.08 -31.10
N GLY A 365 -0.18 33.61 -31.67
CA GLY A 365 0.65 34.66 -31.06
C GLY A 365 0.42 36.03 -31.70
N ARG A 366 0.90 37.08 -31.02
CA ARG A 366 0.85 38.47 -31.51
C ARG A 366 2.07 39.22 -31.01
N SER A 367 2.68 40.02 -31.92
CA SER A 367 3.74 40.97 -31.54
C SER A 367 3.24 42.04 -30.57
N SER A 368 4.16 42.75 -29.94
CA SER A 368 3.90 44.06 -29.35
C SER A 368 3.38 45.05 -30.42
N ALA A 369 2.77 46.16 -29.98
CA ALA A 369 2.31 47.20 -30.87
C ALA A 369 3.49 47.84 -31.62
N ILE A 370 3.35 47.96 -32.94
CA ILE A 370 4.31 48.58 -33.84
C ILE A 370 3.70 49.92 -34.29
N ASN A 371 4.17 51.02 -33.73
CA ASN A 371 3.64 52.37 -34.00
C ASN A 371 4.40 53.02 -35.14
N LEU A 372 3.74 53.21 -36.29
CA LEU A 372 4.29 53.79 -37.51
C LEU A 372 3.54 55.12 -37.80
N ASN A 373 4.15 56.22 -37.38
CA ASN A 373 3.50 57.56 -37.45
C ASN A 373 4.06 58.45 -38.56
N SER A 374 5.13 58.05 -39.27
CA SER A 374 5.83 58.79 -40.30
C SER A 374 5.81 58.13 -41.70
N VAL A 375 4.76 57.33 -41.98
CA VAL A 375 4.68 56.56 -43.25
C VAL A 375 4.13 57.45 -44.35
N ILE A 376 3.29 58.43 -44.03
CA ILE A 376 2.67 59.37 -44.99
C ILE A 376 3.18 60.79 -44.60
N ASP A 377 3.89 61.45 -45.55
CA ASP A 377 4.22 62.89 -45.47
C ASP A 377 3.02 63.72 -45.91
#